data_dac6f617c44ed5adba36cff497eb53b2
#
_entry.id   dac6f617c44ed5adba36cff497eb53b2
#
_cell.length_a   1.000
_cell.length_b   1.000
_cell.length_c   1.000
_cell.angle_alpha   90.00
_cell.angle_beta   90.00
_cell.angle_gamma   90.00
#
_symmetry.space_group_name_H-M   'P 1'
#
loop_
_entity.id
_entity.type
_entity.pdbx_description
1 polymer ?
#
loop_
_entity_poly.entity_id
_entity_poly.type
_entity_poly.pdbx_seq_one_letter_code
_entity_poly.pdbx_strand_id
1 'polypeptide(L)'
;MGTRPAAGYPAAMRLATWNVNSIRTRVDRVLAFLEREDIDALAMQEIKCRPDQFPVEPFEAAGYELAIHGLNQWNGVAIASRVGLDDVDSSFPGQPGWAAKPEAEPVVEARALGATV
;
A
#
# COMPACT_ATOMS: atom_id res chain seq x y z
N MET A 1 -22.78 1.44 3.95
CA MET A 1 -21.53 1.89 4.57
C MET A 1 -21.66 1.97 6.06
N GLY A 2 -20.66 1.51 6.77
CA GLY A 2 -20.66 1.60 8.22
C GLY A 2 -20.58 3.04 8.71
N THR A 3 -21.18 3.32 9.86
CA THR A 3 -21.06 4.59 10.55
C THR A 3 -19.97 4.49 11.59
N ARG A 4 -19.23 5.57 11.79
CA ARG A 4 -18.20 5.62 12.82
C ARG A 4 -18.82 5.93 14.18
N PRO A 5 -18.14 5.54 15.29
CA PRO A 5 -18.57 5.92 16.63
C PRO A 5 -18.67 7.43 16.77
N ALA A 6 -19.55 7.88 17.66
CA ALA A 6 -19.70 9.29 17.97
C ALA A 6 -18.41 9.87 18.56
N ALA A 7 -18.27 11.20 18.51
CA ALA A 7 -17.15 11.91 19.12
C ALA A 7 -17.06 11.59 20.61
N GLY A 8 -15.83 11.47 21.12
CA GLY A 8 -15.55 11.09 22.50
C GLY A 8 -15.13 9.63 22.67
N TYR A 9 -15.36 8.80 21.68
CA TYR A 9 -14.84 7.44 21.63
C TYR A 9 -13.74 7.34 20.59
N PRO A 10 -12.62 6.62 20.86
CA PRO A 10 -11.67 6.32 19.80
C PRO A 10 -12.41 5.54 18.72
N ALA A 11 -12.42 6.07 17.52
CA ALA A 11 -12.96 5.32 16.39
C ALA A 11 -12.14 4.06 16.20
N ALA A 12 -12.80 2.91 16.06
CA ALA A 12 -12.12 1.68 15.71
C ALA A 12 -11.54 1.85 14.31
N MET A 13 -10.23 1.64 14.17
CA MET A 13 -9.55 1.71 12.90
C MET A 13 -9.64 0.36 12.19
N ARG A 14 -10.07 0.37 10.94
CA ARG A 14 -10.12 -0.85 10.13
C ARG A 14 -8.94 -0.88 9.19
N LEU A 15 -8.04 -1.79 9.47
CA LEU A 15 -6.83 -2.01 8.67
C LEU A 15 -6.96 -3.32 7.90
N ALA A 16 -6.43 -3.33 6.70
CA ALA A 16 -6.39 -4.53 5.88
C ALA A 16 -5.03 -4.65 5.20
N THR A 17 -4.69 -5.86 4.81
CA THR A 17 -3.51 -6.16 4.01
C THR A 17 -3.92 -7.11 2.90
N TRP A 18 -3.40 -6.90 1.70
CA TRP A 18 -3.78 -7.68 0.53
C TRP A 18 -2.63 -7.75 -0.47
N ASN A 19 -2.20 -8.96 -0.77
CA ASN A 19 -1.33 -9.19 -1.90
C ASN A 19 -2.17 -9.09 -3.16
N VAL A 20 -2.08 -7.98 -3.87
CA VAL A 20 -2.98 -7.68 -4.98
C VAL A 20 -2.58 -8.33 -6.30
N ASN A 21 -1.35 -8.85 -6.39
CA ASN A 21 -0.86 -9.49 -7.61
C ASN A 21 -1.19 -8.63 -8.85
N SER A 22 -0.59 -7.46 -8.90
CA SER A 22 -0.79 -6.38 -9.87
C SER A 22 -2.00 -5.49 -9.54
N ILE A 23 -1.69 -4.29 -9.04
CA ILE A 23 -2.76 -3.30 -8.76
C ILE A 23 -3.46 -2.84 -10.03
N ARG A 24 -2.72 -2.73 -11.14
CA ARG A 24 -3.28 -2.23 -12.40
C ARG A 24 -4.41 -3.10 -12.95
N THR A 25 -4.36 -4.40 -12.66
CA THR A 25 -5.39 -5.34 -13.11
C THR A 25 -6.50 -5.55 -12.09
N ARG A 26 -6.33 -5.01 -10.87
CA ARG A 26 -7.27 -5.25 -9.75
C ARG A 26 -7.84 -3.99 -9.13
N VAL A 27 -7.58 -2.83 -9.72
CA VAL A 27 -7.96 -1.55 -9.13
C VAL A 27 -9.44 -1.48 -8.76
N ASP A 28 -10.32 -1.93 -9.64
CA ASP A 28 -11.76 -1.88 -9.39
C ASP A 28 -12.18 -2.76 -8.22
N ARG A 29 -11.57 -3.94 -8.11
CA ARG A 29 -11.85 -4.87 -7.00
C ARG A 29 -11.34 -4.32 -5.68
N VAL A 30 -10.17 -3.68 -5.70
CA VAL A 30 -9.59 -3.09 -4.50
C VAL A 30 -10.46 -1.93 -4.01
N LEU A 31 -10.87 -1.04 -4.90
CA LEU A 31 -11.75 0.08 -4.55
C LEU A 31 -13.10 -0.40 -4.02
N ALA A 32 -13.68 -1.43 -4.63
CA ALA A 32 -14.94 -2.01 -4.17
C ALA A 32 -14.79 -2.61 -2.76
N PHE A 33 -13.66 -3.26 -2.49
CA PHE A 33 -13.36 -3.81 -1.17
C PHE A 33 -13.23 -2.70 -0.12
N LEU A 34 -12.49 -1.63 -0.43
CA LEU A 34 -12.32 -0.50 0.48
C LEU A 34 -13.67 0.11 0.90
N GLU A 35 -14.57 0.26 -0.05
CA GLU A 35 -15.89 0.81 0.22
C GLU A 35 -16.77 -0.18 0.99
N ARG A 36 -16.87 -1.41 0.51
CA ARG A 36 -17.73 -2.43 1.12
C ARG A 36 -17.36 -2.72 2.56
N GLU A 37 -16.07 -2.80 2.86
CA GLU A 37 -15.56 -3.15 4.18
C GLU A 37 -15.23 -1.93 5.05
N ASP A 38 -15.46 -0.72 4.53
CA ASP A 38 -15.18 0.52 5.26
C ASP A 38 -13.74 0.58 5.80
N ILE A 39 -12.79 0.35 4.92
CA ILE A 39 -11.37 0.24 5.28
C ILE A 39 -10.75 1.62 5.44
N ASP A 40 -10.06 1.83 6.54
CA ASP A 40 -9.33 3.08 6.81
C ASP A 40 -7.95 3.09 6.14
N ALA A 41 -7.23 2.00 6.24
CA ALA A 41 -5.93 1.86 5.60
C ALA A 41 -5.73 0.45 5.06
N LEU A 42 -5.18 0.37 3.86
CA LEU A 42 -4.89 -0.88 3.17
C LEU A 42 -3.41 -0.96 2.83
N ALA A 43 -2.74 -1.99 3.31
CA ALA A 43 -1.40 -2.32 2.88
C ALA A 43 -1.46 -3.31 1.72
N MET A 44 -0.86 -2.94 0.60
CA MET A 44 -0.85 -3.74 -0.62
C MET A 44 0.54 -4.27 -0.92
N GLN A 45 0.62 -5.54 -1.29
CA GLN A 45 1.85 -6.18 -1.72
C GLN A 45 1.71 -6.62 -3.18
N GLU A 46 2.85 -6.77 -3.86
CA GLU A 46 2.92 -7.14 -5.27
C GLU A 46 2.10 -6.23 -6.17
N ILE A 47 2.29 -4.92 -5.99
CA ILE A 47 1.63 -3.94 -6.86
C ILE A 47 2.12 -4.02 -8.30
N LYS A 48 3.36 -4.50 -8.51
CA LYS A 48 3.97 -4.82 -9.82
C LYS A 48 4.00 -3.64 -10.77
N CYS A 49 4.33 -2.46 -10.25
CA CYS A 49 4.50 -1.26 -11.06
C CYS A 49 5.36 -0.22 -10.33
N ARG A 50 5.86 0.74 -11.08
CA ARG A 50 6.52 1.93 -10.52
C ARG A 50 5.45 2.89 -10.00
N PRO A 51 5.82 3.86 -9.13
CA PRO A 51 4.86 4.86 -8.65
C PRO A 51 4.15 5.62 -9.78
N ASP A 52 4.85 5.94 -10.87
CA ASP A 52 4.28 6.65 -12.00
C ASP A 52 3.26 5.81 -12.80
N GLN A 53 3.23 4.52 -12.60
CA GLN A 53 2.31 3.59 -13.25
C GLN A 53 1.13 3.20 -12.36
N PHE A 54 1.17 3.55 -11.09
CA PHE A 54 0.11 3.23 -10.14
C PHE A 54 -1.15 4.04 -10.47
N PRO A 55 -2.35 3.42 -10.45
CA PRO A 55 -3.60 4.13 -10.73
C PRO A 55 -4.02 5.01 -9.54
N VAL A 56 -3.35 6.16 -9.38
CA VAL A 56 -3.51 7.05 -8.23
C VAL A 56 -4.88 7.71 -8.20
N GLU A 57 -5.36 8.19 -9.34
CA GLU A 57 -6.57 9.01 -9.41
C GLU A 57 -7.81 8.39 -8.78
N PRO A 58 -8.17 7.13 -9.06
CA PRO A 58 -9.36 6.54 -8.44
C PRO A 58 -9.24 6.38 -6.93
N PHE A 59 -8.05 6.18 -6.39
CA PHE A 59 -7.82 6.12 -4.95
C PHE A 59 -7.99 7.50 -4.32
N GLU A 60 -7.43 8.53 -4.92
CA GLU A 60 -7.60 9.90 -4.44
C GLU A 60 -9.06 10.36 -4.52
N ALA A 61 -9.75 10.02 -5.60
CA ALA A 61 -11.17 10.30 -5.74
C ALA A 61 -12.03 9.63 -4.66
N ALA A 62 -11.58 8.48 -4.17
CA ALA A 62 -12.24 7.75 -3.07
C ALA A 62 -11.84 8.27 -1.69
N GLY A 63 -10.96 9.28 -1.61
CA GLY A 63 -10.55 9.90 -0.36
C GLY A 63 -9.31 9.29 0.28
N TYR A 64 -8.53 8.52 -0.48
CA TYR A 64 -7.33 7.86 0.05
C TYR A 64 -6.06 8.56 -0.41
N GLU A 65 -5.16 8.78 0.53
CA GLU A 65 -3.77 9.15 0.26
C GLU A 65 -2.97 7.88 -0.01
N LEU A 66 -1.90 7.99 -0.76
CA LEU A 66 -1.09 6.84 -1.17
C LEU A 66 0.39 7.06 -0.85
N ALA A 67 1.01 6.01 -0.31
CA ALA A 67 2.46 5.87 -0.25
C ALA A 67 2.82 4.66 -1.10
N ILE A 68 3.73 4.82 -2.04
CA ILE A 68 4.02 3.79 -3.04
C ILE A 68 5.52 3.59 -3.14
N HIS A 69 5.95 2.34 -3.11
CA HIS A 69 7.34 1.97 -3.36
C HIS A 69 7.38 0.80 -4.34
N GLY A 70 7.83 1.10 -5.55
CA GLY A 70 7.97 0.11 -6.62
C GLY A 70 9.15 0.48 -7.50
N LEU A 71 9.88 -0.52 -7.98
CA LEU A 71 11.07 -0.34 -8.80
C LEU A 71 10.83 -0.71 -10.26
N ASN A 72 10.00 -1.71 -10.49
CA ASN A 72 9.72 -2.25 -11.82
C ASN A 72 8.42 -3.06 -11.79
N GLN A 73 8.28 -4.00 -12.71
CA GLN A 73 7.10 -4.87 -12.84
C GLN A 73 7.03 -5.99 -11.79
N TRP A 74 8.01 -6.09 -10.89
CA TRP A 74 8.08 -7.12 -9.87
C TRP A 74 7.91 -6.51 -8.47
N ASN A 75 7.31 -7.28 -7.55
CA ASN A 75 7.13 -6.85 -6.16
C ASN A 75 6.39 -5.52 -6.06
N GLY A 76 6.88 -4.63 -5.22
CA GLY A 76 6.26 -3.33 -4.99
C GLY A 76 5.22 -3.38 -3.88
N VAL A 77 5.18 -2.33 -3.10
CA VAL A 77 4.29 -2.21 -1.94
C VAL A 77 3.66 -0.83 -1.92
N ALA A 78 2.46 -0.75 -1.40
CA ALA A 78 1.76 0.53 -1.26
C ALA A 78 0.87 0.52 -0.03
N ILE A 79 0.63 1.71 0.51
CA ILE A 79 -0.35 1.92 1.57
C ILE A 79 -1.34 2.97 1.07
N ALA A 80 -2.62 2.65 1.14
CA ALA A 80 -3.69 3.60 0.91
C ALA A 80 -4.35 3.92 2.24
N SER A 81 -4.50 5.20 2.59
CA SER A 81 -5.10 5.61 3.84
C SER A 81 -6.02 6.81 3.65
N ARG A 82 -7.19 6.76 4.24
CA ARG A 82 -8.11 7.90 4.29
C ARG A 82 -8.04 8.65 5.62
N VAL A 83 -7.16 8.22 6.54
CA VAL A 83 -7.00 8.80 7.87
C VAL A 83 -5.61 9.44 8.09
N GLY A 84 -4.84 9.58 7.02
CA GLY A 84 -3.53 10.22 7.01
C GLY A 84 -2.40 9.26 6.71
N LEU A 85 -1.29 9.80 6.23
CA LEU A 85 -0.04 9.07 5.98
C LEU A 85 1.12 10.00 6.28
N ASP A 86 1.84 9.71 7.36
CA ASP A 86 3.01 10.47 7.79
C ASP A 86 4.19 9.53 7.98
N ASP A 87 5.39 10.09 8.02
CA ASP A 87 6.63 9.36 8.33
C ASP A 87 6.81 8.12 7.44
N VAL A 88 6.66 8.31 6.13
CA VAL A 88 6.78 7.20 5.17
C VAL A 88 8.23 6.78 5.00
N ASP A 89 8.51 5.50 5.24
CA ASP A 89 9.82 4.90 5.02
C ASP A 89 9.70 3.72 4.05
N SER A 90 10.57 3.69 3.04
CA SER A 90 10.58 2.63 2.04
C SER A 90 11.68 1.59 2.26
N SER A 91 12.39 1.68 3.38
CA SER A 91 13.44 0.74 3.76
C SER A 91 13.65 0.78 5.27
N PHE A 92 14.40 -0.18 5.79
CA PHE A 92 14.82 -0.18 7.19
C PHE A 92 16.29 -0.60 7.30
N PRO A 93 17.01 -0.18 8.36
CA PRO A 93 18.40 -0.58 8.54
C PRO A 93 18.54 -2.10 8.59
N GLY A 94 19.49 -2.64 7.82
CA GLY A 94 19.72 -4.08 7.76
C GLY A 94 18.75 -4.85 6.88
N GLN A 95 17.93 -4.18 6.09
CA GLN A 95 17.04 -4.85 5.14
C GLN A 95 17.86 -5.70 4.17
N PRO A 96 17.56 -7.01 4.04
CA PRO A 96 18.33 -7.88 3.16
C PRO A 96 18.05 -7.58 1.68
N GLY A 97 19.10 -7.72 0.86
CA GLY A 97 18.96 -7.70 -0.57
C GLY A 97 18.78 -9.11 -1.12
N TRP A 98 18.45 -9.19 -2.39
CA TRP A 98 18.29 -10.44 -3.09
C TRP A 98 19.11 -10.42 -4.38
N ALA A 99 19.73 -11.56 -4.71
CA ALA A 99 20.49 -11.72 -5.93
C ALA A 99 20.02 -12.98 -6.65
N ALA A 100 19.82 -12.87 -7.97
CA ALA A 100 19.39 -14.00 -8.80
C ALA A 100 20.48 -15.07 -8.95
N LYS A 101 21.74 -14.66 -8.79
CA LYS A 101 22.92 -15.53 -8.89
C LYS A 101 23.86 -15.25 -7.73
N PRO A 102 24.60 -16.27 -7.24
CA PRO A 102 25.52 -16.07 -6.12
C PRO A 102 26.58 -14.99 -6.34
N GLU A 103 27.01 -14.80 -7.60
CA GLU A 103 28.05 -13.81 -7.95
C GLU A 103 27.48 -12.42 -8.22
N ALA A 104 26.17 -12.26 -8.26
CA ALA A 104 25.53 -10.95 -8.48
C ALA A 104 25.47 -10.15 -7.17
N GLU A 105 25.52 -8.82 -7.30
CA GLU A 105 25.30 -7.94 -6.16
C GLU A 105 23.85 -8.06 -5.67
N PRO A 106 23.60 -8.22 -4.38
CA PRO A 106 22.25 -8.20 -3.87
C PRO A 106 21.56 -6.85 -4.12
N VAL A 107 20.31 -6.90 -4.50
CA VAL A 107 19.48 -5.72 -4.72
C VAL A 107 18.41 -5.67 -3.63
N VAL A 108 18.26 -4.51 -2.99
CA VAL A 108 17.17 -4.28 -2.05
C VAL A 108 15.90 -4.03 -2.85
N GLU A 109 15.04 -5.00 -2.87
CA GLU A 109 13.81 -4.94 -3.62
C GLU A 109 12.74 -4.09 -2.93
N ALA A 110 11.73 -3.67 -3.69
CA ALA A 110 10.59 -2.90 -3.17
C ALA A 110 9.64 -3.80 -2.39
N ARG A 111 10.03 -4.18 -1.16
CA ARG A 111 9.28 -5.10 -0.31
C ARG A 111 8.94 -4.54 1.05
N ALA A 112 9.47 -3.36 1.39
CA ALA A 112 9.22 -2.75 2.69
C ALA A 112 8.64 -1.35 2.50
N LEU A 113 7.65 -1.01 3.30
CA LEU A 113 7.05 0.31 3.34
C LEU A 113 6.40 0.48 4.71
N GLY A 114 6.79 1.51 5.41
CA GLY A 114 6.20 1.87 6.69
C GLY A 114 5.65 3.28 6.65
N ALA A 115 4.65 3.53 7.45
CA ALA A 115 4.08 4.86 7.60
C ALA A 115 3.32 4.96 8.92
N THR A 116 3.11 6.19 9.37
CA THR A 116 2.20 6.49 10.47
C THR A 116 0.83 6.83 9.87
N VAL A 117 -0.15 6.15 10.35
CA VAL A 117 -1.53 6.28 9.89
C VAL A 117 -2.41 6.95 10.94
#